data_891fa9d3d2a80764b5b05d77a081a86c
#
_entry.id   891fa9d3d2a80764b5b05d77a081a86c
#
_cell.length_a   1.000
_cell.length_b   1.000
_cell.length_c   1.000
_cell.angle_alpha   90.00
_cell.angle_beta   90.00
_cell.angle_gamma   90.00
#
_symmetry.space_group_name_H-M   'P 1'
#
loop_
_entity.id
_entity.type
_entity.pdbx_description
1 polymer ?
#
loop_
_entity_poly.entity_id
_entity_poly.type
_entity_poly.pdbx_seq_one_letter_code
_entity_poly.pdbx_strand_id
1 'polypeptide(L)'
;APEHLMIKLEGESLFNDAMCIAFFMTLLNVLKCQNFTVLGVLETLLYEIVVAVIIGWGFGQGILRLLRGKHEMESLILTTALLACGSYLVALFAHASAPIACVIGGLIVGNRWQEILAEREIREVNHFWHTVEGIINSFLFTLIGLELFILDLSVSMILGGIVAFIILHF
;
A
#
# COMPACT_ATOMS: atom_id res chain seq x y z
N ALA A 1 -13.25 11.57 -18.26
CA ALA A 1 -12.84 12.47 -17.14
C ALA A 1 -11.46 13.02 -17.46
N PRO A 2 -11.14 14.28 -17.16
CA PRO A 2 -9.81 14.81 -17.40
C PRO A 2 -8.78 14.01 -16.59
N GLU A 3 -7.66 13.62 -17.24
CA GLU A 3 -6.60 12.76 -16.66
C GLU A 3 -6.15 13.25 -15.27
N HIS A 4 -6.08 14.54 -15.05
CA HIS A 4 -5.73 15.14 -13.76
C HIS A 4 -6.69 14.80 -12.61
N LEU A 5 -7.97 14.55 -12.90
CA LEU A 5 -8.94 14.14 -11.88
C LEU A 5 -8.78 12.66 -11.54
N MET A 6 -8.49 11.81 -12.53
CA MET A 6 -8.26 10.39 -12.29
C MET A 6 -7.02 10.17 -11.42
N ILE A 7 -5.91 10.82 -11.73
CA ILE A 7 -4.66 10.72 -10.95
C ILE A 7 -4.86 11.19 -9.49
N LYS A 8 -5.65 12.25 -9.27
CA LYS A 8 -5.97 12.71 -7.91
C LYS A 8 -6.83 11.72 -7.15
N LEU A 9 -7.87 11.18 -7.79
CA LEU A 9 -8.78 10.21 -7.17
C LEU A 9 -8.07 8.89 -6.85
N GLU A 10 -7.23 8.40 -7.77
CA GLU A 10 -6.42 7.20 -7.55
C GLU A 10 -5.41 7.39 -6.41
N GLY A 11 -4.73 8.54 -6.36
CA GLY A 11 -3.78 8.85 -5.29
C GLY A 11 -4.45 9.01 -3.92
N GLU A 12 -5.64 9.62 -3.86
CA GLU A 12 -6.42 9.76 -2.63
C GLU A 12 -6.93 8.40 -2.14
N SER A 13 -7.43 7.56 -3.04
CA SER A 13 -7.89 6.21 -2.70
C SER A 13 -6.76 5.35 -2.17
N LEU A 14 -5.61 5.35 -2.85
CA LEU A 14 -4.42 4.59 -2.45
C LEU A 14 -3.91 5.00 -1.05
N PHE A 15 -3.92 6.31 -0.76
CA PHE A 15 -3.51 6.81 0.55
C PHE A 15 -4.51 6.41 1.64
N ASN A 16 -5.81 6.49 1.36
CA ASN A 16 -6.85 6.05 2.29
C ASN A 16 -6.71 4.56 2.62
N ASP A 17 -6.49 3.70 1.63
CA ASP A 17 -6.31 2.27 1.83
C ASP A 17 -5.09 1.98 2.72
N ALA A 18 -3.97 2.64 2.46
CA ALA A 18 -2.76 2.49 3.29
C ALA A 18 -2.97 2.96 4.73
N MET A 19 -3.72 4.05 4.93
CA MET A 19 -4.07 4.56 6.26
C MET A 19 -5.04 3.64 6.99
N CYS A 20 -6.04 3.09 6.30
CA CYS A 20 -6.98 2.12 6.89
C CYS A 20 -6.26 0.86 7.38
N ILE A 21 -5.31 0.34 6.57
CA ILE A 21 -4.51 -0.84 6.97
C ILE A 21 -3.64 -0.50 8.19
N ALA A 22 -2.97 0.66 8.21
CA ALA A 22 -2.15 1.09 9.34
C ALA A 22 -2.99 1.20 10.62
N PHE A 23 -4.15 1.86 10.53
CA PHE A 23 -5.08 2.01 11.65
C PHE A 23 -5.60 0.65 12.17
N PHE A 24 -5.98 -0.24 11.24
CA PHE A 24 -6.44 -1.60 11.57
C PHE A 24 -5.36 -2.40 12.29
N MET A 25 -4.12 -2.38 11.80
CA MET A 25 -2.99 -3.08 12.42
C MET A 25 -2.67 -2.55 13.81
N THR A 26 -2.71 -1.23 13.99
CA THR A 26 -2.53 -0.61 15.31
C THR A 26 -3.64 -1.03 16.28
N LEU A 27 -4.91 -1.03 15.84
CA LEU A 27 -6.03 -1.52 16.66
C LEU A 27 -5.86 -2.99 17.08
N LEU A 28 -5.43 -3.86 16.15
CA LEU A 28 -5.14 -5.26 16.47
C LEU A 28 -4.01 -5.40 17.50
N ASN A 29 -2.97 -4.59 17.40
CA ASN A 29 -1.87 -4.60 18.36
C ASN A 29 -2.34 -4.14 19.74
N VAL A 30 -3.18 -3.10 19.78
CA VAL A 30 -3.79 -2.58 21.02
C VAL A 30 -4.69 -3.62 21.68
N LEU A 31 -5.51 -4.33 20.91
CA LEU A 31 -6.38 -5.39 21.45
C LEU A 31 -5.58 -6.57 22.03
N LYS A 32 -4.37 -6.81 21.54
CA LYS A 32 -3.46 -7.83 22.09
C LYS A 32 -2.74 -7.37 23.35
N CYS A 33 -2.49 -6.08 23.49
CA CYS A 33 -1.85 -5.47 24.66
C CYS A 33 -2.92 -5.10 25.69
N GLN A 34 -2.95 -5.73 26.86
CA GLN A 34 -3.98 -5.51 27.91
C GLN A 34 -3.98 -4.11 28.52
N ASN A 35 -3.03 -3.24 28.20
CA ASN A 35 -2.92 -1.86 28.71
C ASN A 35 -3.34 -0.88 27.61
N PHE A 36 -4.61 -0.56 27.55
CA PHE A 36 -5.17 0.42 26.63
C PHE A 36 -5.06 1.84 27.20
N THR A 37 -4.28 2.69 26.54
CA THR A 37 -4.26 4.14 26.76
C THR A 37 -4.40 4.84 25.42
N VAL A 38 -5.39 5.71 25.26
CA VAL A 38 -5.65 6.45 24.01
C VAL A 38 -4.39 7.21 23.55
N LEU A 39 -3.65 7.77 24.51
CA LEU A 39 -2.41 8.49 24.23
C LEU A 39 -1.32 7.54 23.64
N GLY A 40 -1.18 6.33 24.18
CA GLY A 40 -0.22 5.34 23.69
C GLY A 40 -0.55 4.85 22.26
N VAL A 41 -1.84 4.73 21.93
CA VAL A 41 -2.28 4.40 20.56
C VAL A 41 -1.90 5.49 19.59
N LEU A 42 -2.15 6.75 19.96
CA LEU A 42 -1.82 7.89 19.12
C LEU A 42 -0.30 8.03 18.91
N GLU A 43 0.49 7.82 19.96
CA GLU A 43 1.95 7.83 19.89
C GLU A 43 2.48 6.73 18.94
N THR A 44 1.96 5.51 19.06
CA THR A 44 2.32 4.39 18.20
C THR A 44 1.96 4.67 16.74
N LEU A 45 0.74 5.17 16.46
CA LEU A 45 0.31 5.54 15.12
C LEU A 45 1.21 6.62 14.51
N LEU A 46 1.51 7.68 15.26
CA LEU A 46 2.39 8.74 14.79
C LEU A 46 3.79 8.21 14.47
N TYR A 47 4.34 7.36 15.33
CA TYR A 47 5.62 6.71 15.08
C TYR A 47 5.59 5.89 13.79
N GLU A 48 4.59 4.99 13.64
CA GLU A 48 4.44 4.12 12.48
C GLU A 48 4.36 4.92 11.18
N ILE A 49 3.61 6.03 11.16
CA ILE A 49 3.44 6.89 9.98
C ILE A 49 4.73 7.67 9.68
N VAL A 50 5.32 8.33 10.68
CA VAL A 50 6.52 9.17 10.48
C VAL A 50 7.69 8.34 9.98
N VAL A 51 7.93 7.18 10.59
CA VAL A 51 9.02 6.29 10.19
C VAL A 51 8.76 5.71 8.79
N ALA A 52 7.52 5.35 8.46
CA ALA A 52 7.13 4.89 7.12
C ALA A 52 7.39 5.96 6.04
N VAL A 53 7.06 7.22 6.31
CA VAL A 53 7.31 8.34 5.38
C VAL A 53 8.81 8.52 5.15
N ILE A 54 9.64 8.45 6.19
CA ILE A 54 11.10 8.56 6.06
C ILE A 54 11.67 7.41 5.22
N ILE A 55 11.24 6.18 5.48
CA ILE A 55 11.67 4.99 4.73
C ILE A 55 11.24 5.10 3.27
N GLY A 56 9.96 5.38 3.01
CA GLY A 56 9.43 5.55 1.66
C GLY A 56 10.14 6.66 0.88
N TRP A 57 10.40 7.79 1.53
CA TRP A 57 11.17 8.89 0.94
C TRP A 57 12.60 8.47 0.59
N GLY A 58 13.28 7.78 1.51
CA GLY A 58 14.66 7.30 1.30
C GLY A 58 14.74 6.32 0.13
N PHE A 59 13.85 5.33 0.08
CA PHE A 59 13.75 4.39 -1.05
C PHE A 59 13.41 5.09 -2.36
N GLY A 60 12.40 5.98 -2.37
CA GLY A 60 12.02 6.74 -3.55
C GLY A 60 13.19 7.54 -4.13
N GLN A 61 13.95 8.27 -3.30
CA GLN A 61 15.14 9.00 -3.74
C GLN A 61 16.27 8.07 -4.21
N GLY A 62 16.46 6.93 -3.55
CA GLY A 62 17.44 5.92 -3.94
C GLY A 62 17.14 5.36 -5.33
N ILE A 63 15.89 4.97 -5.57
CA ILE A 63 15.42 4.44 -6.86
C ILE A 63 15.53 5.48 -7.97
N LEU A 64 15.16 6.73 -7.73
CA LEU A 64 15.33 7.80 -8.73
C LEU A 64 16.79 7.99 -9.15
N ARG A 65 17.76 7.78 -8.25
CA ARG A 65 19.18 7.80 -8.61
C ARG A 65 19.57 6.61 -9.47
N LEU A 66 19.04 5.42 -9.16
CA LEU A 66 19.25 4.22 -9.96
C LEU A 66 18.65 4.35 -11.36
N LEU A 67 17.48 4.99 -11.50
CA LEU A 67 16.79 5.19 -12.77
C LEU A 67 17.43 6.23 -13.70
N ARG A 68 18.51 6.92 -13.32
CA ARG A 68 19.21 7.90 -14.17
C ARG A 68 20.20 7.29 -15.15
N GLY A 69 20.40 5.99 -15.16
CA GLY A 69 21.28 5.27 -16.08
C GLY A 69 20.56 4.85 -17.40
N LYS A 70 21.30 4.21 -18.30
CA LYS A 70 20.67 3.45 -19.41
C LYS A 70 20.21 2.12 -18.84
N HIS A 71 18.94 1.80 -18.99
CA HIS A 71 18.36 0.60 -18.42
C HIS A 71 17.77 -0.30 -19.51
N GLU A 72 18.01 -1.59 -19.34
CA GLU A 72 17.23 -2.61 -20.02
C GLU A 72 15.89 -2.76 -19.31
N MET A 73 14.85 -3.18 -20.01
CA MET A 73 13.50 -3.27 -19.48
C MET A 73 13.40 -4.13 -18.21
N GLU A 74 14.14 -5.24 -18.19
CA GLU A 74 14.22 -6.14 -17.03
C GLU A 74 14.77 -5.42 -15.79
N SER A 75 15.77 -4.56 -15.98
CA SER A 75 16.35 -3.76 -14.90
C SER A 75 15.36 -2.73 -14.33
N LEU A 76 14.50 -2.15 -15.18
CA LEU A 76 13.45 -1.22 -14.74
C LEU A 76 12.39 -1.94 -13.89
N ILE A 77 11.95 -3.11 -14.33
CA ILE A 77 11.00 -3.93 -13.58
C ILE A 77 11.59 -4.34 -12.22
N LEU A 78 12.84 -4.83 -12.20
CA LEU A 78 13.52 -5.20 -10.96
C LEU A 78 13.71 -4.01 -10.02
N THR A 79 14.00 -2.83 -10.57
CA THR A 79 14.18 -1.60 -9.78
C THR A 79 12.86 -1.15 -9.14
N THR A 80 11.75 -1.23 -9.86
CA THR A 80 10.43 -0.93 -9.29
C THR A 80 9.98 -1.99 -8.29
N ALA A 81 10.30 -3.27 -8.53
CA ALA A 81 10.06 -4.34 -7.56
C ALA A 81 10.91 -4.15 -6.28
N LEU A 82 12.16 -3.73 -6.42
CA LEU A 82 13.02 -3.39 -5.28
C LEU A 82 12.44 -2.22 -4.48
N LEU A 83 11.85 -1.22 -5.13
CA LEU A 83 11.14 -0.15 -4.44
C LEU A 83 10.02 -0.72 -3.56
N ALA A 84 9.12 -1.50 -4.14
CA ALA A 84 7.96 -2.04 -3.43
C ALA A 84 8.37 -3.01 -2.31
N CYS A 85 9.11 -4.07 -2.65
CA CYS A 85 9.50 -5.10 -1.68
C CYS A 85 10.53 -4.57 -0.66
N GLY A 86 11.47 -3.74 -1.08
CA GLY A 86 12.52 -3.19 -0.22
C GLY A 86 11.94 -2.21 0.82
N SER A 87 11.12 -1.25 0.39
CA SER A 87 10.47 -0.32 1.32
C SER A 87 9.52 -1.04 2.28
N TYR A 88 8.78 -2.04 1.79
CA TYR A 88 7.90 -2.88 2.60
C TYR A 88 8.68 -3.61 3.71
N LEU A 89 9.73 -4.35 3.33
CA LEU A 89 10.51 -5.14 4.29
C LEU A 89 11.21 -4.26 5.33
N VAL A 90 11.84 -3.16 4.90
CA VAL A 90 12.52 -2.26 5.84
C VAL A 90 11.53 -1.60 6.79
N ALA A 91 10.34 -1.19 6.32
CA ALA A 91 9.30 -0.66 7.19
C ALA A 91 8.81 -1.70 8.19
N LEU A 92 8.64 -2.96 7.76
CA LEU A 92 8.24 -4.06 8.64
C LEU A 92 9.26 -4.30 9.76
N PHE A 93 10.57 -4.34 9.42
CA PHE A 93 11.63 -4.48 10.43
C PHE A 93 11.74 -3.29 11.38
N ALA A 94 11.38 -2.10 10.91
CA ALA A 94 11.34 -0.89 11.75
C ALA A 94 10.05 -0.75 12.56
N HIS A 95 9.15 -1.74 12.53
CA HIS A 95 7.81 -1.64 13.13
C HIS A 95 7.02 -0.40 12.67
N ALA A 96 7.20 -0.04 11.40
CA ALA A 96 6.50 1.08 10.77
C ALA A 96 5.43 0.56 9.79
N SER A 97 4.55 1.43 9.35
CA SER A 97 3.51 1.07 8.37
C SER A 97 4.12 0.78 7.00
N ALA A 98 4.27 -0.51 6.66
CA ALA A 98 4.83 -0.95 5.38
C ALA A 98 4.01 -0.46 4.16
N PRO A 99 2.66 -0.48 4.16
CA PRO A 99 1.87 0.07 3.08
C PRO A 99 2.13 1.57 2.84
N ILE A 100 2.21 2.37 3.90
CA ILE A 100 2.50 3.80 3.78
C ILE A 100 3.90 4.04 3.19
N ALA A 101 4.91 3.28 3.60
CA ALA A 101 6.26 3.39 3.04
C ALA A 101 6.27 3.10 1.53
N CYS A 102 5.56 2.05 1.08
CA CYS A 102 5.43 1.72 -0.35
C CYS A 102 4.72 2.84 -1.13
N VAL A 103 3.61 3.38 -0.61
CA VAL A 103 2.86 4.47 -1.25
C VAL A 103 3.72 5.73 -1.40
N ILE A 104 4.40 6.14 -0.34
CA ILE A 104 5.27 7.33 -0.38
C ILE A 104 6.43 7.13 -1.37
N GLY A 105 7.08 5.96 -1.35
CA GLY A 105 8.13 5.62 -2.30
C GLY A 105 7.63 5.63 -3.75
N GLY A 106 6.48 5.02 -4.00
CA GLY A 106 5.83 4.98 -5.30
C GLY A 106 5.43 6.36 -5.82
N LEU A 107 4.85 7.22 -4.98
CA LEU A 107 4.50 8.60 -5.34
C LEU A 107 5.72 9.45 -5.73
N ILE A 108 6.83 9.30 -5.02
CA ILE A 108 8.07 10.03 -5.32
C ILE A 108 8.63 9.60 -6.68
N VAL A 109 8.65 8.30 -6.96
CA VAL A 109 9.13 7.79 -8.25
C VAL A 109 8.14 8.14 -9.35
N GLY A 110 6.84 7.90 -9.16
CA GLY A 110 5.79 8.14 -10.14
C GLY A 110 5.69 9.61 -10.58
N ASN A 111 5.97 10.56 -9.68
CA ASN A 111 5.97 11.98 -10.02
C ASN A 111 7.18 12.44 -10.86
N ARG A 112 8.27 11.68 -10.85
CA ARG A 112 9.54 12.11 -11.47
C ARG A 112 10.05 11.19 -12.57
N TRP A 113 9.53 9.99 -12.70
CA TRP A 113 10.03 9.04 -13.72
C TRP A 113 9.81 9.51 -15.15
N GLN A 114 8.76 10.35 -15.40
CA GLN A 114 8.50 10.96 -16.72
C GLN A 114 9.63 11.90 -17.17
N GLU A 115 10.42 12.44 -16.24
CA GLU A 115 11.60 13.27 -16.54
C GLU A 115 12.83 12.41 -16.87
N ILE A 116 12.82 11.13 -16.53
CA ILE A 116 13.99 10.23 -16.58
C ILE A 116 13.83 9.14 -17.63
N LEU A 117 12.62 8.59 -17.77
CA LEU A 117 12.30 7.46 -18.63
C LEU A 117 11.52 7.90 -19.88
N ALA A 118 11.73 7.17 -20.99
CA ALA A 118 10.93 7.37 -22.17
C ALA A 118 9.49 6.86 -21.96
N GLU A 119 8.50 7.48 -22.61
CA GLU A 119 7.10 7.06 -22.53
C GLU A 119 6.86 5.57 -22.84
N ARG A 120 7.68 5.01 -23.72
CA ARG A 120 7.61 3.59 -24.05
C ARG A 120 7.98 2.72 -22.83
N GLU A 121 9.05 3.06 -22.14
CA GLU A 121 9.53 2.34 -20.94
C GLU A 121 8.49 2.40 -19.82
N ILE A 122 7.90 3.57 -19.61
CA ILE A 122 6.83 3.77 -18.62
C ILE A 122 5.61 2.90 -18.94
N ARG A 123 5.17 2.86 -20.22
CA ARG A 123 4.04 2.01 -20.63
C ARG A 123 4.30 0.53 -20.41
N GLU A 124 5.51 0.05 -20.71
CA GLU A 124 5.88 -1.35 -20.56
C GLU A 124 5.94 -1.75 -19.06
N VAL A 125 6.51 -0.90 -18.20
CA VAL A 125 6.50 -1.11 -16.74
C VAL A 125 5.08 -1.12 -16.19
N ASN A 126 4.23 -0.17 -16.61
CA ASN A 126 2.83 -0.13 -16.18
C ASN A 126 2.06 -1.38 -16.65
N HIS A 127 2.29 -1.84 -17.87
CA HIS A 127 1.65 -3.06 -18.37
C HIS A 127 2.06 -4.31 -17.58
N PHE A 128 3.33 -4.42 -17.20
CA PHE A 128 3.82 -5.48 -16.33
C PHE A 128 3.10 -5.44 -14.98
N TRP A 129 3.07 -4.29 -14.30
CA TRP A 129 2.45 -4.16 -12.99
C TRP A 129 0.95 -4.38 -13.03
N HIS A 130 0.25 -3.93 -14.08
CA HIS A 130 -1.17 -4.21 -14.27
C HIS A 130 -1.44 -5.72 -14.41
N THR A 131 -0.54 -6.44 -15.09
CA THR A 131 -0.65 -7.91 -15.21
C THR A 131 -0.45 -8.58 -13.84
N VAL A 132 0.56 -8.16 -13.08
CA VAL A 132 0.83 -8.66 -11.71
C VAL A 132 -0.36 -8.39 -10.80
N GLU A 133 -0.93 -7.18 -10.84
CA GLU A 133 -2.13 -6.82 -10.09
C GLU A 133 -3.30 -7.75 -10.41
N GLY A 134 -3.57 -8.02 -11.68
CA GLY A 134 -4.64 -8.93 -12.11
C GLY A 134 -4.45 -10.36 -11.55
N ILE A 135 -3.22 -10.85 -11.53
CA ILE A 135 -2.89 -12.15 -10.94
C ILE A 135 -3.12 -12.15 -9.43
N ILE A 136 -2.60 -11.14 -8.73
CA ILE A 136 -2.74 -11.02 -7.27
C ILE A 136 -4.21 -10.91 -6.88
N ASN A 137 -4.99 -10.08 -7.56
CA ASN A 137 -6.42 -9.93 -7.33
C ASN A 137 -7.18 -11.25 -7.51
N SER A 138 -6.83 -12.03 -8.55
CA SER A 138 -7.44 -13.33 -8.79
C SER A 138 -7.16 -14.32 -7.64
N PHE A 139 -5.92 -14.34 -7.13
CA PHE A 139 -5.56 -15.11 -5.96
C PHE A 139 -6.31 -14.65 -4.71
N LEU A 140 -6.38 -13.36 -4.48
CA LEU A 140 -7.00 -12.75 -3.30
C LEU A 140 -8.51 -13.06 -3.25
N PHE A 141 -9.21 -12.89 -4.37
CA PHE A 141 -10.64 -13.23 -4.45
C PHE A 141 -10.88 -14.74 -4.28
N THR A 142 -9.99 -15.57 -4.80
CA THR A 142 -10.08 -17.02 -4.60
C THR A 142 -9.90 -17.40 -3.13
N LEU A 143 -8.92 -16.80 -2.43
CA LEU A 143 -8.69 -17.02 -1.01
C LEU A 143 -9.87 -16.54 -0.16
N ILE A 144 -10.41 -15.37 -0.43
CA ILE A 144 -11.62 -14.85 0.25
C ILE A 144 -12.79 -15.81 0.03
N GLY A 145 -12.98 -16.27 -1.21
CA GLY A 145 -14.03 -17.24 -1.52
C GLY A 145 -13.88 -18.55 -0.75
N LEU A 146 -12.65 -19.07 -0.62
CA LEU A 146 -12.38 -20.27 0.17
C LEU A 146 -12.61 -20.05 1.67
N GLU A 147 -12.23 -18.90 2.20
CA GLU A 147 -12.42 -18.58 3.61
C GLU A 147 -13.90 -18.51 4.00
N LEU A 148 -14.77 -18.05 3.09
CA LEU A 148 -16.21 -18.06 3.31
C LEU A 148 -16.80 -19.46 3.52
N PHE A 149 -16.16 -20.52 2.97
CA PHE A 149 -16.60 -21.90 3.21
C PHE A 149 -16.16 -22.44 4.57
N ILE A 150 -15.15 -21.85 5.19
CA ILE A 150 -14.57 -22.29 6.48
C ILE A 150 -15.19 -21.54 7.65
N LEU A 151 -15.69 -20.32 7.40
CA LEU A 151 -16.30 -19.48 8.42
C LEU A 151 -17.69 -20.02 8.83
N ASP A 152 -17.84 -20.34 10.12
CA ASP A 152 -19.16 -20.59 10.73
C ASP A 152 -19.90 -19.24 10.85
N LEU A 153 -20.68 -18.92 9.81
CA LEU A 153 -21.46 -17.70 9.74
C LEU A 153 -22.60 -17.74 10.77
N SER A 154 -22.41 -17.11 11.92
CA SER A 154 -23.48 -16.90 12.89
C SER A 154 -24.37 -15.71 12.46
N VAL A 155 -25.65 -15.76 12.84
CA VAL A 155 -26.60 -14.67 12.53
C VAL A 155 -26.11 -13.33 13.09
N SER A 156 -25.43 -13.32 14.23
CA SER A 156 -24.86 -12.11 14.82
C SER A 156 -23.72 -11.51 13.97
N MET A 157 -22.90 -12.34 13.31
CA MET A 157 -21.85 -11.87 12.39
C MET A 157 -22.45 -11.24 11.13
N ILE A 158 -23.51 -11.86 10.58
CA ILE A 158 -24.20 -11.32 9.40
C ILE A 158 -24.83 -9.97 9.72
N LEU A 159 -25.54 -9.85 10.85
CA LEU A 159 -26.12 -8.59 11.31
C LEU A 159 -25.05 -7.52 11.58
N GLY A 160 -23.94 -7.89 12.21
CA GLY A 160 -22.81 -7.01 12.41
C GLY A 160 -22.20 -6.49 11.11
N GLY A 161 -22.05 -7.37 10.11
CA GLY A 161 -21.57 -7.00 8.78
C GLY A 161 -22.53 -6.03 8.05
N ILE A 162 -23.84 -6.26 8.14
CA ILE A 162 -24.85 -5.36 7.55
C ILE A 162 -24.81 -3.98 8.21
N VAL A 163 -24.72 -3.93 9.55
CA VAL A 163 -24.60 -2.67 10.29
C VAL A 163 -23.31 -1.92 9.92
N ALA A 164 -22.19 -2.61 9.86
CA ALA A 164 -20.92 -2.02 9.44
C ALA A 164 -20.99 -1.48 8.01
N PHE A 165 -21.60 -2.22 7.08
CA PHE A 165 -21.80 -1.77 5.70
C PHE A 165 -22.64 -0.49 5.62
N ILE A 166 -23.74 -0.43 6.39
CA ILE A 166 -24.60 0.76 6.44
C ILE A 166 -23.83 1.98 7.00
N ILE A 167 -23.06 1.80 8.08
CA ILE A 167 -22.27 2.88 8.69
C ILE A 167 -21.19 3.41 7.73
N LEU A 168 -20.58 2.53 6.93
CA LEU A 168 -19.55 2.93 5.97
C LEU A 168 -20.11 3.60 4.71
N HIS A 169 -21.39 3.38 4.41
CA HIS A 169 -22.01 3.90 3.18
C HIS A 169 -22.77 5.21 3.38
N PHE A 170 -23.05 5.59 4.61
CA PHE A 170 -23.72 6.83 5.03
C PHE A 170 -22.81 7.72 5.86
#